data_24ba586b25516c59e98b63c5aa882071
#
_entry.id   24ba586b25516c59e98b63c5aa882071
#
_cell.length_a   1.000
_cell.length_b   1.000
_cell.length_c   1.000
_cell.angle_alpha   90.00
_cell.angle_beta   90.00
_cell.angle_gamma   90.00
#
_symmetry.space_group_name_H-M   'P 1'
#
loop_
_entity.id
_entity.type
_entity.pdbx_description
1 polymer ?
#
loop_
_entity_poly.entity_id
_entity_poly.type
_entity_poly.pdbx_seq_one_letter_code
_entity_poly.pdbx_strand_id
1 'polypeptide(L)'
;MSEELQGTHESFYRVLELRLQPIKGRFDAEHLKAIHGHIFQDHPEFSPGQYREPRDFPHYVKNRKLEAGVTRHRVHYMPHNYAARVDQILADFGGVKGLQGLPLDQAADKLAKLYGDLDHAHPFVEGNSRTLRTFTQQLAKEAGYRL
;
A
#
# COMPACT_ATOMS: atom_id res chain seq x y z
N MET A 1 -11.97 12.25 -19.13
CA MET A 1 -10.82 11.73 -18.38
C MET A 1 -11.29 10.53 -17.58
N SER A 2 -10.57 9.44 -17.62
CA SER A 2 -10.94 8.23 -16.88
C SER A 2 -10.75 8.45 -15.37
N GLU A 3 -11.47 7.67 -14.57
CA GLU A 3 -11.33 7.72 -13.10
C GLU A 3 -9.89 7.45 -12.68
N GLU A 4 -9.17 6.62 -13.41
CA GLU A 4 -7.77 6.29 -13.12
C GLU A 4 -6.85 7.51 -13.17
N LEU A 5 -7.17 8.50 -14.00
CA LEU A 5 -6.39 9.73 -14.11
C LEU A 5 -6.88 10.83 -13.18
N GLN A 6 -8.10 10.71 -12.66
CA GLN A 6 -8.61 11.67 -11.69
C GLN A 6 -7.80 11.59 -10.40
N GLY A 7 -7.42 12.73 -9.89
CA GLY A 7 -6.65 12.80 -8.66
C GLY A 7 -5.17 12.41 -8.81
N THR A 8 -4.73 12.04 -10.01
CA THR A 8 -3.33 11.65 -10.23
C THR A 8 -2.38 12.79 -9.88
N HIS A 9 -2.69 14.01 -10.33
CA HIS A 9 -1.86 15.17 -10.07
C HIS A 9 -1.70 15.44 -8.57
N GLU A 10 -2.82 15.52 -7.85
CA GLU A 10 -2.82 15.82 -6.42
C GLU A 10 -2.13 14.71 -5.63
N SER A 11 -2.41 13.46 -5.95
CA SER A 11 -1.80 12.35 -5.22
C SER A 11 -0.29 12.25 -5.50
N PHE A 12 0.18 12.56 -6.70
CA PHE A 12 1.61 12.65 -6.98
C PHE A 12 2.27 13.75 -6.15
N TYR A 13 1.64 14.91 -6.07
CA TYR A 13 2.12 16.00 -5.24
C TYR A 13 2.26 15.54 -3.79
N ARG A 14 1.25 14.85 -3.26
CA ARG A 14 1.27 14.36 -1.89
C ARG A 14 2.34 13.29 -1.65
N VAL A 15 2.56 12.42 -2.63
CA VAL A 15 3.64 11.43 -2.54
C VAL A 15 5.00 12.14 -2.48
N LEU A 16 5.21 13.18 -3.28
CA LEU A 16 6.46 13.96 -3.23
C LEU A 16 6.64 14.65 -1.88
N GLU A 17 5.58 15.16 -1.30
CA GLU A 17 5.65 15.72 0.06
C GLU A 17 6.16 14.69 1.05
N LEU A 18 5.66 13.45 0.96
CA LEU A 18 6.07 12.37 1.86
C LEU A 18 7.52 11.92 1.64
N ARG A 19 8.05 12.08 0.43
CA ARG A 19 9.47 11.82 0.18
C ARG A 19 10.37 12.86 0.83
N LEU A 20 9.93 14.11 0.85
CA LEU A 20 10.66 15.19 1.50
C LEU A 20 10.50 15.19 3.01
N GLN A 21 9.32 14.84 3.49
CA GLN A 21 9.00 14.82 4.91
C GLN A 21 8.11 13.62 5.22
N PRO A 22 8.71 12.44 5.45
CA PRO A 22 7.94 11.23 5.72
C PRO A 22 7.13 11.34 7.01
N ILE A 23 5.99 10.67 7.04
CA ILE A 23 5.22 10.51 8.27
C ILE A 23 5.93 9.52 9.16
N LYS A 24 6.26 9.93 10.37
CA LYS A 24 6.90 9.05 11.35
C LYS A 24 5.89 8.06 11.90
N GLY A 25 6.32 6.83 12.09
CA GLY A 25 5.46 5.79 12.63
C GLY A 25 6.24 4.51 12.86
N ARG A 26 5.52 3.48 13.25
CA ARG A 26 6.10 2.18 13.62
C ARG A 26 5.92 1.13 12.54
N PHE A 27 5.50 1.52 11.36
CA PHE A 27 5.17 0.62 10.26
C PHE A 27 4.09 -0.39 10.65
N ASP A 28 3.11 0.09 11.36
CA ASP A 28 1.89 -0.62 11.75
C ASP A 28 0.69 -0.11 10.94
N ALA A 29 -0.50 -0.60 11.26
CA ALA A 29 -1.72 -0.22 10.55
C ALA A 29 -1.99 1.29 10.64
N GLU A 30 -1.75 1.90 11.79
CA GLU A 30 -1.95 3.35 11.97
C GLU A 30 -1.04 4.15 11.04
N HIS A 31 0.22 3.72 10.90
CA HIS A 31 1.17 4.36 10.00
C HIS A 31 0.73 4.22 8.53
N LEU A 32 0.30 3.00 8.15
CA LEU A 32 -0.20 2.73 6.79
C LEU A 32 -1.41 3.62 6.47
N LYS A 33 -2.37 3.71 7.39
CA LYS A 33 -3.56 4.55 7.22
C LYS A 33 -3.19 6.04 7.13
N ALA A 34 -2.23 6.49 7.94
CA ALA A 34 -1.79 7.88 7.91
C ALA A 34 -1.18 8.25 6.56
N ILE A 35 -0.40 7.35 5.98
CA ILE A 35 0.17 7.56 4.64
C ILE A 35 -0.94 7.65 3.59
N HIS A 36 -1.89 6.71 3.60
CA HIS A 36 -3.03 6.75 2.69
C HIS A 36 -3.82 8.05 2.83
N GLY A 37 -4.10 8.45 4.07
CA GLY A 37 -4.83 9.68 4.36
C GLY A 37 -4.13 10.92 3.82
N HIS A 38 -2.81 10.98 3.92
CA HIS A 38 -2.03 12.09 3.39
C HIS A 38 -2.07 12.14 1.86
N ILE A 39 -1.85 10.98 1.22
CA ILE A 39 -1.80 10.91 -0.25
C ILE A 39 -3.14 11.31 -0.86
N PHE A 40 -4.24 10.89 -0.24
CA PHE A 40 -5.58 11.07 -0.80
C PHE A 40 -6.43 12.10 -0.07
N GLN A 41 -5.80 13.00 0.69
CA GLN A 41 -6.52 14.01 1.47
C GLN A 41 -7.40 14.94 0.63
N ASP A 42 -7.08 15.07 -0.66
CA ASP A 42 -7.82 15.91 -1.58
C ASP A 42 -9.00 15.18 -2.24
N HIS A 43 -9.19 13.89 -1.95
CA HIS A 43 -10.16 13.02 -2.59
C HIS A 43 -11.03 12.29 -1.55
N PRO A 44 -12.09 12.97 -1.03
CA PRO A 44 -12.97 12.33 -0.03
C PRO A 44 -13.59 11.03 -0.50
N GLU A 45 -13.81 10.88 -1.82
CA GLU A 45 -14.38 9.68 -2.43
C GLU A 45 -13.51 8.44 -2.25
N PHE A 46 -12.22 8.62 -1.92
CA PHE A 46 -11.30 7.51 -1.67
C PHE A 46 -11.19 7.16 -0.18
N SER A 47 -12.01 7.76 0.66
CA SER A 47 -12.02 7.53 2.11
C SER A 47 -10.63 7.65 2.74
N PRO A 48 -9.97 8.84 2.67
CA PRO A 48 -8.60 9.00 3.14
C PRO A 48 -8.39 8.51 4.56
N GLY A 49 -7.39 7.65 4.75
CA GLY A 49 -7.01 7.14 6.06
C GLY A 49 -7.93 6.08 6.63
N GLN A 50 -8.87 5.58 5.85
CA GLN A 50 -9.84 4.58 6.30
C GLN A 50 -9.83 3.36 5.40
N TYR A 51 -10.01 2.19 6.00
CA TYR A 51 -10.18 0.96 5.23
C TYR A 51 -11.55 0.94 4.57
N ARG A 52 -11.66 0.19 3.45
CA ARG A 52 -12.93 -0.06 2.80
C ARG A 52 -13.88 -0.80 3.72
N GLU A 53 -15.17 -0.64 3.48
CA GLU A 53 -16.21 -1.36 4.20
C GLU A 53 -16.45 -2.72 3.55
N PRO A 54 -16.69 -3.79 4.31
CA PRO A 54 -16.99 -5.10 3.72
C PRO A 54 -18.17 -5.10 2.75
N ARG A 55 -19.17 -4.24 3.03
CA ARG A 55 -20.38 -4.10 2.20
C ARG A 55 -20.10 -3.46 0.84
N ASP A 56 -18.99 -2.69 0.73
CA ASP A 56 -18.66 -1.98 -0.50
C ASP A 56 -18.23 -2.95 -1.60
N PHE A 57 -17.54 -4.02 -1.21
CA PHE A 57 -16.98 -4.99 -2.17
C PHE A 57 -17.05 -6.40 -1.59
N PRO A 58 -18.25 -7.00 -1.54
CA PRO A 58 -18.40 -8.36 -0.97
C PRO A 58 -17.58 -9.42 -1.72
N HIS A 59 -17.29 -9.17 -3.01
CA HIS A 59 -16.41 -10.01 -3.81
C HIS A 59 -15.45 -9.10 -4.56
N TYR A 60 -14.42 -8.64 -3.86
CA TYR A 60 -13.52 -7.63 -4.40
C TYR A 60 -12.60 -8.24 -5.46
N VAL A 61 -12.85 -7.86 -6.70
CA VAL A 61 -12.12 -8.34 -7.87
C VAL A 61 -11.70 -7.14 -8.71
N LYS A 62 -10.44 -7.11 -9.13
CA LYS A 62 -9.96 -6.15 -10.12
C LYS A 62 -9.51 -6.87 -11.38
N ASN A 63 -9.81 -6.28 -12.53
CA ASN A 63 -9.26 -6.71 -13.79
C ASN A 63 -7.93 -5.98 -14.02
N ARG A 64 -6.87 -6.73 -14.25
CA ARG A 64 -5.57 -6.16 -14.59
C ARG A 64 -5.22 -6.51 -16.02
N LYS A 65 -4.79 -5.48 -16.77
CA LYS A 65 -4.30 -5.65 -18.13
C LYS A 65 -2.85 -6.13 -18.06
N LEU A 66 -2.55 -7.22 -18.77
CA LEU A 66 -1.18 -7.71 -18.85
C LEU A 66 -0.34 -6.80 -19.73
N GLU A 67 0.99 -6.79 -19.53
CA GLU A 67 1.91 -5.94 -20.29
C GLU A 67 1.80 -6.12 -21.79
N ALA A 68 1.54 -7.33 -22.25
CA ALA A 68 1.32 -7.61 -23.66
C ALA A 68 0.08 -6.92 -24.26
N GLY A 69 -0.74 -6.31 -23.41
CA GLY A 69 -1.91 -5.57 -23.84
C GLY A 69 -3.05 -6.44 -24.39
N VAL A 70 -2.89 -7.76 -24.33
CA VAL A 70 -3.77 -8.69 -25.02
C VAL A 70 -4.80 -9.33 -24.11
N THR A 71 -4.46 -9.55 -22.84
CA THR A 71 -5.31 -10.27 -21.88
C THR A 71 -5.47 -9.50 -20.59
N ARG A 72 -6.66 -9.63 -19.99
CA ARG A 72 -6.93 -9.07 -18.66
C ARG A 72 -6.94 -10.20 -17.64
N HIS A 73 -6.28 -9.95 -16.50
CA HIS A 73 -6.36 -10.81 -15.35
C HIS A 73 -7.43 -10.36 -14.40
N ARG A 74 -8.23 -11.30 -13.90
CA ARG A 74 -9.08 -11.07 -12.74
C ARG A 74 -8.29 -11.38 -11.49
N VAL A 75 -8.08 -10.38 -10.64
CA VAL A 75 -7.39 -10.53 -9.36
C VAL A 75 -8.42 -10.49 -8.26
N HIS A 76 -8.45 -11.53 -7.43
CA HIS A 76 -9.36 -11.62 -6.29
C HIS A 76 -8.63 -11.14 -5.03
N TYR A 77 -9.27 -10.24 -4.30
CA TYR A 77 -8.77 -9.75 -3.04
C TYR A 77 -9.63 -10.26 -1.89
N MET A 78 -9.13 -10.13 -0.67
CA MET A 78 -9.89 -10.58 0.50
C MET A 78 -11.21 -9.81 0.62
N PRO A 79 -12.36 -10.52 0.66
CA PRO A 79 -13.64 -9.82 0.80
C PRO A 79 -13.89 -9.29 2.21
N HIS A 80 -13.31 -9.93 3.22
CA HIS A 80 -13.47 -9.55 4.63
C HIS A 80 -12.23 -9.94 5.42
N ASN A 81 -12.18 -9.55 6.69
CA ASN A 81 -11.06 -9.82 7.62
C ASN A 81 -9.72 -9.22 7.18
N TYR A 82 -9.72 -8.32 6.21
CA TYR A 82 -8.49 -7.69 5.72
C TYR A 82 -7.83 -6.82 6.77
N ALA A 83 -8.58 -6.14 7.63
CA ALA A 83 -7.99 -5.33 8.70
C ALA A 83 -7.17 -6.18 9.67
N ALA A 84 -7.73 -7.30 10.13
CA ALA A 84 -7.02 -8.24 11.01
C ALA A 84 -5.81 -8.84 10.30
N ARG A 85 -5.95 -9.15 9.00
CA ARG A 85 -4.85 -9.69 8.20
C ARG A 85 -3.71 -8.68 8.06
N VAL A 86 -4.01 -7.40 7.81
CA VAL A 86 -2.99 -6.35 7.75
C VAL A 86 -2.25 -6.24 9.08
N ASP A 87 -2.97 -6.22 10.19
CA ASP A 87 -2.35 -6.17 11.52
C ASP A 87 -1.38 -7.34 11.72
N GLN A 88 -1.79 -8.55 11.35
CA GLN A 88 -0.96 -9.74 11.49
C GLN A 88 0.28 -9.67 10.61
N ILE A 89 0.12 -9.28 9.35
CA ILE A 89 1.23 -9.15 8.39
C ILE A 89 2.28 -8.18 8.93
N LEU A 90 1.84 -7.01 9.40
CA LEU A 90 2.75 -5.97 9.87
C LEU A 90 3.41 -6.35 11.19
N ALA A 91 2.69 -7.00 12.09
CA ALA A 91 3.25 -7.49 13.34
C ALA A 91 4.32 -8.55 13.09
N ASP A 92 4.04 -9.49 12.20
CA ASP A 92 4.99 -10.57 11.86
C ASP A 92 6.23 -10.03 11.17
N PHE A 93 6.09 -8.97 10.37
CA PHE A 93 7.22 -8.35 9.68
C PHE A 93 8.19 -7.69 10.67
N GLY A 94 7.68 -6.98 11.65
CA GLY A 94 8.47 -6.37 12.72
C GLY A 94 9.10 -5.03 12.39
N GLY A 95 8.57 -4.28 11.45
CA GLY A 95 9.01 -2.93 11.12
C GLY A 95 10.47 -2.88 10.65
N VAL A 96 11.15 -1.79 11.00
CA VAL A 96 12.56 -1.56 10.61
C VAL A 96 13.45 -2.72 11.05
N LYS A 97 13.25 -3.24 12.25
CA LYS A 97 14.06 -4.35 12.78
C LYS A 97 13.93 -5.61 11.95
N GLY A 98 12.79 -5.80 11.29
CA GLY A 98 12.57 -6.95 10.43
C GLY A 98 13.45 -6.96 9.18
N LEU A 99 13.98 -5.81 8.79
CA LEU A 99 14.86 -5.66 7.62
C LEU A 99 16.32 -5.40 7.97
N GLN A 100 16.57 -4.74 9.09
CA GLN A 100 17.91 -4.28 9.45
C GLN A 100 18.93 -5.41 9.43
N GLY A 101 20.07 -5.15 8.78
CA GLY A 101 21.18 -6.09 8.77
C GLY A 101 21.06 -7.25 7.79
N LEU A 102 19.95 -7.35 7.06
CA LEU A 102 19.79 -8.41 6.05
C LEU A 102 20.62 -8.10 4.81
N PRO A 103 21.21 -9.11 4.15
CA PRO A 103 21.76 -8.91 2.81
C PRO A 103 20.69 -8.39 1.86
N LEU A 104 21.14 -7.63 0.85
CA LEU A 104 20.22 -6.95 -0.07
C LEU A 104 19.19 -7.88 -0.72
N ASP A 105 19.64 -9.06 -1.17
CA ASP A 105 18.76 -10.04 -1.81
C ASP A 105 17.67 -10.54 -0.86
N GLN A 106 18.03 -10.80 0.39
CA GLN A 106 17.06 -11.23 1.41
C GLN A 106 16.10 -10.11 1.81
N ALA A 107 16.61 -8.90 1.91
CA ALA A 107 15.77 -7.73 2.19
C ALA A 107 14.75 -7.51 1.07
N ALA A 108 15.20 -7.62 -0.18
CA ALA A 108 14.33 -7.47 -1.35
C ALA A 108 13.23 -8.53 -1.37
N ASP A 109 13.58 -9.80 -1.11
CA ASP A 109 12.59 -10.88 -1.05
C ASP A 109 11.56 -10.64 0.05
N LYS A 110 12.02 -10.21 1.21
CA LYS A 110 11.13 -9.96 2.35
C LYS A 110 10.19 -8.79 2.09
N LEU A 111 10.69 -7.71 1.48
CA LEU A 111 9.87 -6.56 1.10
C LEU A 111 8.86 -6.92 0.01
N ALA A 112 9.28 -7.72 -0.98
CA ALA A 112 8.38 -8.16 -2.04
C ALA A 112 7.23 -8.99 -1.47
N LYS A 113 7.53 -9.88 -0.53
CA LYS A 113 6.49 -10.67 0.15
C LYS A 113 5.55 -9.78 0.95
N LEU A 114 6.11 -8.82 1.69
CA LEU A 114 5.29 -7.85 2.44
C LEU A 114 4.34 -7.11 1.52
N TYR A 115 4.87 -6.58 0.43
CA TYR A 115 4.06 -5.84 -0.55
C TYR A 115 2.95 -6.73 -1.10
N GLY A 116 3.28 -7.94 -1.52
CA GLY A 116 2.31 -8.88 -2.08
C GLY A 116 1.21 -9.26 -1.10
N ASP A 117 1.56 -9.52 0.16
CA ASP A 117 0.59 -9.88 1.19
C ASP A 117 -0.36 -8.71 1.49
N LEU A 118 0.18 -7.49 1.58
CA LEU A 118 -0.64 -6.30 1.80
C LEU A 118 -1.52 -5.97 0.58
N ASP A 119 -0.99 -6.17 -0.62
CA ASP A 119 -1.76 -5.98 -1.85
C ASP A 119 -2.91 -6.96 -1.95
N HIS A 120 -2.69 -8.20 -1.54
CA HIS A 120 -3.76 -9.22 -1.51
C HIS A 120 -4.86 -8.85 -0.51
N ALA A 121 -4.49 -8.33 0.66
CA ALA A 121 -5.45 -7.84 1.64
C ALA A 121 -6.25 -6.65 1.09
N HIS A 122 -5.60 -5.80 0.32
CA HIS A 122 -6.22 -4.69 -0.42
C HIS A 122 -7.18 -3.87 0.45
N PRO A 123 -6.67 -3.29 1.57
CA PRO A 123 -7.56 -2.77 2.61
C PRO A 123 -8.28 -1.46 2.26
N PHE A 124 -7.80 -0.72 1.27
CA PHE A 124 -8.39 0.59 0.92
C PHE A 124 -9.31 0.46 -0.29
N VAL A 125 -10.28 1.36 -0.37
CA VAL A 125 -11.21 1.38 -1.50
C VAL A 125 -10.48 1.74 -2.81
N GLU A 126 -9.47 2.61 -2.72
CA GLU A 126 -8.66 3.04 -3.85
C GLU A 126 -7.27 3.43 -3.34
N GLY A 127 -6.28 3.44 -4.22
CA GLY A 127 -4.94 3.94 -3.88
C GLY A 127 -4.07 2.96 -3.11
N ASN A 128 -4.39 1.67 -3.09
CA ASN A 128 -3.59 0.68 -2.39
C ASN A 128 -2.14 0.66 -2.91
N SER A 129 -1.96 0.65 -4.22
CA SER A 129 -0.64 0.55 -4.84
C SER A 129 0.26 1.73 -4.47
N ARG A 130 -0.24 2.96 -4.58
CA ARG A 130 0.55 4.16 -4.22
C ARG A 130 0.91 4.19 -2.76
N THR A 131 -0.03 3.81 -1.91
CA THR A 131 0.18 3.75 -0.47
C THR A 131 1.22 2.71 -0.10
N LEU A 132 1.11 1.51 -0.67
CA LEU A 132 2.04 0.42 -0.38
C LEU A 132 3.45 0.71 -0.88
N ARG A 133 3.59 1.35 -2.05
CA ARG A 133 4.91 1.76 -2.54
C ARG A 133 5.56 2.78 -1.61
N THR A 134 4.81 3.79 -1.20
CA THR A 134 5.31 4.81 -0.28
C THR A 134 5.72 4.19 1.05
N PHE A 135 4.88 3.33 1.58
CA PHE A 135 5.11 2.65 2.85
C PHE A 135 6.36 1.77 2.80
N THR A 136 6.47 0.92 1.80
CA THR A 136 7.60 -0.02 1.68
C THR A 136 8.92 0.69 1.35
N GLN A 137 8.87 1.75 0.56
CA GLN A 137 10.06 2.56 0.26
C GLN A 137 10.57 3.26 1.51
N GLN A 138 9.68 3.84 2.30
CA GLN A 138 10.06 4.47 3.56
C GLN A 138 10.66 3.44 4.52
N LEU A 139 10.04 2.28 4.64
CA LEU A 139 10.53 1.19 5.50
C LEU A 139 11.94 0.77 5.10
N ALA A 140 12.17 0.54 3.81
CA ALA A 140 13.48 0.16 3.29
C ALA A 140 14.53 1.23 3.59
N LYS A 141 14.19 2.49 3.36
CA LYS A 141 15.10 3.60 3.60
C LYS A 141 15.48 3.72 5.08
N GLU A 142 14.50 3.63 5.98
CA GLU A 142 14.76 3.71 7.43
C GLU A 142 15.54 2.51 7.93
N ALA A 143 15.44 1.37 7.25
CA ALA A 143 16.24 0.18 7.57
C ALA A 143 17.67 0.23 7.00
N GLY A 144 18.01 1.30 6.25
CA GLY A 144 19.36 1.51 5.75
C GLY A 144 19.58 1.15 4.28
N TYR A 145 18.53 0.83 3.54
CA TYR A 145 18.65 0.50 2.12
C TYR A 145 18.34 1.72 1.26
N ARG A 146 19.19 1.94 0.25
CA ARG A 146 18.96 3.01 -0.73
C ARG A 146 18.16 2.47 -1.90
N LEU A 147 17.19 3.26 -2.31
CA LEU A 147 16.35 2.93 -3.46
C LEU A 147 16.59 3.93 -4.57
#